data_8eae34827b682ebf8bf29d7816b57001
#
_entry.id   8eae34827b682ebf8bf29d7816b57001
#
_cell.length_a   1.000
_cell.length_b   1.000
_cell.length_c   1.000
_cell.angle_alpha   90.00
_cell.angle_beta   90.00
_cell.angle_gamma   90.00
#
_symmetry.space_group_name_H-M   'P 1'
#
loop_
_entity.id
_entity.type
_entity.pdbx_description
1 polymer ?
#
loop_
_entity_poly.entity_id
_entity_poly.type
_entity_poly.pdbx_seq_one_letter_code
_entity_poly.pdbx_strand_id
1 'polypeptide(L)'
;KMKKVIAIIILFFVGAMAVKCSKPRLTKEQQNNITTQIARNYDVKEIEFLYFGHDWVVGFYSVKIKINGDENKIHVMRYHDPKEFDNDTLDIGLSPIDSYKDIERKERITGEIDLSTIKIKYLE
;
A
#
# COMPACT_ATOMS: atom_id res chain seq x y z
N LYS A 1 -11.67 37.07 -7.00
CA LYS A 1 -11.53 35.68 -7.48
C LYS A 1 -10.56 34.86 -6.61
N MET A 2 -9.41 35.43 -6.30
CA MET A 2 -8.39 34.74 -5.46
C MET A 2 -8.88 34.47 -4.05
N LYS A 3 -9.63 35.41 -3.46
CA LYS A 3 -10.12 35.27 -2.10
C LYS A 3 -11.08 34.10 -1.93
N LYS A 4 -11.92 33.84 -2.93
CA LYS A 4 -12.85 32.70 -2.89
C LYS A 4 -12.14 31.37 -2.94
N VAL A 5 -11.10 31.27 -3.76
CA VAL A 5 -10.30 30.05 -3.89
C VAL A 5 -9.59 29.75 -2.56
N ILE A 6 -9.00 30.76 -1.94
CA ILE A 6 -8.30 30.62 -0.67
C ILE A 6 -9.27 30.14 0.43
N ALA A 7 -10.46 30.72 0.49
CA ALA A 7 -11.47 30.32 1.47
C ALA A 7 -11.88 28.85 1.32
N ILE A 8 -12.06 28.42 0.08
CA ILE A 8 -12.42 27.02 -0.20
C ILE A 8 -11.31 26.08 0.23
N ILE A 9 -10.05 26.42 -0.04
CA ILE A 9 -8.90 25.63 0.34
C ILE A 9 -8.79 25.49 1.87
N ILE A 10 -9.03 26.57 2.59
CA ILE A 10 -8.98 26.58 4.05
C ILE A 10 -10.08 25.66 4.62
N LEU A 11 -11.27 25.74 4.11
CA LEU A 11 -12.39 24.91 4.56
C LEU A 11 -12.12 23.42 4.29
N PHE A 12 -11.59 23.12 3.13
CA PHE A 12 -11.22 21.75 2.78
C PHE A 12 -10.14 21.21 3.72
N PHE A 13 -9.14 22.02 4.01
CA PHE A 13 -8.04 21.62 4.89
C PHE A 13 -8.53 21.32 6.31
N VAL A 14 -9.40 22.14 6.85
CA VAL A 14 -9.97 21.92 8.19
C VAL A 14 -10.77 20.63 8.23
N GLY A 15 -11.57 20.38 7.19
CA GLY A 15 -12.34 19.14 7.09
C GLY A 15 -11.44 17.91 7.02
N ALA A 16 -10.35 17.98 6.26
CA ALA A 16 -9.38 16.89 6.15
C ALA A 16 -8.70 16.60 7.49
N MET A 17 -8.36 17.61 8.26
CA MET A 17 -7.76 17.43 9.58
C MET A 17 -8.72 16.75 10.56
N ALA A 18 -9.97 17.13 10.55
CA ALA A 18 -10.97 16.54 11.42
C ALA A 18 -11.14 15.03 11.14
N VAL A 19 -11.08 14.64 9.87
CA VAL A 19 -11.18 13.25 9.46
C VAL A 19 -9.94 12.46 9.88
N LYS A 20 -8.76 13.04 9.79
CA LYS A 20 -7.49 12.38 10.16
C LYS A 20 -7.43 11.93 11.61
N CYS A 21 -8.12 12.60 12.50
CA CYS A 21 -8.10 12.27 13.92
C CYS A 21 -8.89 11.00 14.26
N SER A 22 -9.67 10.46 13.34
CA SER A 22 -10.61 9.38 13.65
C SER A 22 -10.16 7.98 13.25
N LYS A 23 -9.22 7.83 12.29
CA LYS A 23 -8.80 6.50 11.80
C LYS A 23 -7.34 6.48 11.38
N PRO A 24 -6.63 5.36 11.60
CA PRO A 24 -5.33 5.17 10.99
C PRO A 24 -5.47 5.08 9.47
N ARG A 25 -4.48 5.58 8.76
CA ARG A 25 -4.47 5.60 7.30
C ARG A 25 -3.15 5.12 6.77
N LEU A 26 -3.21 4.36 5.70
CA LEU A 26 -2.04 3.98 4.94
C LEU A 26 -1.83 5.04 3.86
N THR A 27 -0.73 5.78 3.93
CA THR A 27 -0.48 6.86 2.98
C THR A 27 -0.20 6.30 1.59
N LYS A 28 -0.39 7.16 0.58
CA LYS A 28 -0.09 6.79 -0.79
C LYS A 28 1.39 6.41 -0.96
N GLU A 29 2.27 7.14 -0.30
CA GLU A 29 3.70 6.84 -0.31
C GLU A 29 3.99 5.47 0.31
N GLN A 30 3.36 5.15 1.42
CA GLN A 30 3.51 3.84 2.05
C GLN A 30 2.99 2.72 1.13
N GLN A 31 1.88 2.95 0.45
CA GLN A 31 1.38 1.99 -0.53
C GLN A 31 2.33 1.80 -1.71
N ASN A 32 2.97 2.87 -2.17
CA ASN A 32 3.99 2.80 -3.20
C ASN A 32 5.21 2.00 -2.74
N ASN A 33 5.64 2.19 -1.50
CA ASN A 33 6.76 1.46 -0.93
C ASN A 33 6.46 -0.03 -0.82
N ILE A 34 5.26 -0.40 -0.41
CA ILE A 34 4.82 -1.79 -0.37
C ILE A 34 4.86 -2.40 -1.78
N THR A 35 4.32 -1.68 -2.76
CA THR A 35 4.31 -2.14 -4.15
C THR A 35 5.74 -2.36 -4.68
N THR A 36 6.64 -1.45 -4.40
CA THR A 36 8.06 -1.57 -4.80
C THR A 36 8.69 -2.81 -4.22
N GLN A 37 8.48 -3.06 -2.95
CA GLN A 37 9.05 -4.21 -2.25
C GLN A 37 8.54 -5.52 -2.84
N ILE A 38 7.26 -5.60 -3.13
CA ILE A 38 6.66 -6.79 -3.73
C ILE A 38 7.17 -6.96 -5.17
N ALA A 39 7.23 -5.88 -5.94
CA ALA A 39 7.65 -5.94 -7.34
C ALA A 39 9.12 -6.37 -7.52
N ARG A 40 9.95 -6.20 -6.50
CA ARG A 40 11.33 -6.68 -6.55
C ARG A 40 11.41 -8.20 -6.65
N ASN A 41 10.48 -8.89 -6.00
CA ASN A 41 10.49 -10.36 -5.94
C ASN A 41 9.49 -11.02 -6.88
N TYR A 42 8.49 -10.28 -7.34
CA TYR A 42 7.39 -10.82 -8.13
C TYR A 42 7.12 -9.96 -9.36
N ASP A 43 6.69 -10.58 -10.45
CA ASP A 43 6.31 -9.86 -11.66
C ASP A 43 4.88 -9.34 -11.53
N VAL A 44 4.75 -8.17 -10.93
CA VAL A 44 3.47 -7.53 -10.64
C VAL A 44 3.08 -6.59 -11.77
N LYS A 45 1.91 -6.80 -12.36
CA LYS A 45 1.32 -5.90 -13.36
C LYS A 45 0.26 -4.99 -12.75
N GLU A 46 -0.43 -5.48 -11.72
CA GLU A 46 -1.47 -4.74 -11.03
C GLU A 46 -1.45 -5.10 -9.55
N ILE A 47 -1.65 -4.10 -8.71
CA ILE A 47 -1.84 -4.31 -7.27
C ILE A 47 -3.03 -3.47 -6.81
N GLU A 48 -3.92 -4.10 -6.05
CA GLU A 48 -5.08 -3.44 -5.47
C GLU A 48 -5.00 -3.53 -3.96
N PHE A 49 -5.02 -2.38 -3.29
CA PHE A 49 -5.07 -2.32 -1.83
C PHE A 49 -6.53 -2.41 -1.40
N LEU A 50 -6.89 -3.50 -0.74
CA LEU A 50 -8.27 -3.80 -0.39
C LEU A 50 -8.67 -3.31 0.98
N TYR A 51 -7.72 -3.32 1.93
CA TYR A 51 -8.03 -3.01 3.32
C TYR A 51 -6.78 -2.59 4.08
N PHE A 52 -6.94 -1.65 4.98
CA PHE A 52 -5.95 -1.30 6.01
C PHE A 52 -6.69 -1.02 7.31
N GLY A 53 -6.23 -1.63 8.39
CA GLY A 53 -6.83 -1.40 9.69
C GLY A 53 -5.89 -1.73 10.83
N HIS A 54 -6.29 -1.36 12.02
CA HIS A 54 -5.56 -1.61 13.25
C HIS A 54 -6.46 -2.36 14.23
N ASP A 55 -5.99 -3.51 14.72
CA ASP A 55 -6.66 -4.24 15.76
C ASP A 55 -6.14 -3.76 17.11
N TRP A 56 -6.97 -3.01 17.83
CA TRP A 56 -6.58 -2.40 19.09
C TRP A 56 -6.36 -3.41 20.22
N VAL A 57 -6.94 -4.61 20.10
CA VAL A 57 -6.80 -5.66 21.11
C VAL A 57 -5.44 -6.34 21.03
N VAL A 58 -5.03 -6.75 19.80
CA VAL A 58 -3.76 -7.45 19.62
C VAL A 58 -2.62 -6.53 19.20
N GLY A 59 -2.92 -5.30 18.81
CA GLY A 59 -1.90 -4.29 18.50
C GLY A 59 -1.26 -4.39 17.14
N PHE A 60 -1.85 -5.14 16.21
CA PHE A 60 -1.33 -5.28 14.85
C PHE A 60 -2.05 -4.39 13.85
N TYR A 61 -1.30 -3.92 12.86
CA TYR A 61 -1.85 -3.33 11.65
C TYR A 61 -1.96 -4.42 10.59
N SER A 62 -3.04 -4.39 9.82
CA SER A 62 -3.28 -5.36 8.74
C SER A 62 -3.47 -4.65 7.42
N VAL A 63 -2.80 -5.14 6.38
CA VAL A 63 -2.92 -4.67 5.01
C VAL A 63 -3.33 -5.84 4.14
N LYS A 64 -4.40 -5.69 3.38
CA LYS A 64 -4.87 -6.73 2.47
C LYS A 64 -4.71 -6.24 1.03
N ILE A 65 -4.07 -7.04 0.21
CA ILE A 65 -3.79 -6.70 -1.19
C ILE A 65 -4.20 -7.83 -2.12
N LYS A 66 -4.46 -7.45 -3.37
CA LYS A 66 -4.76 -8.39 -4.44
C LYS A 66 -3.79 -8.12 -5.60
N ILE A 67 -3.16 -9.17 -6.10
CA ILE A 67 -2.13 -9.07 -7.12
C ILE A 67 -2.67 -9.51 -8.48
N ASN A 68 -2.39 -8.71 -9.52
CA ASN A 68 -2.73 -9.01 -10.92
C ASN A 68 -4.20 -9.33 -11.17
N GLY A 69 -5.09 -8.78 -10.34
CA GLY A 69 -6.53 -9.02 -10.48
C GLY A 69 -6.96 -10.47 -10.25
N ASP A 70 -6.09 -11.28 -9.66
CA ASP A 70 -6.30 -12.71 -9.47
C ASP A 70 -6.86 -13.00 -8.08
N GLU A 71 -8.06 -13.59 -8.04
CA GLU A 71 -8.73 -13.92 -6.76
C GLU A 71 -7.92 -14.94 -5.93
N ASN A 72 -7.00 -15.66 -6.55
CA ASN A 72 -6.12 -16.60 -5.86
C ASN A 72 -4.86 -15.91 -5.33
N LYS A 73 -4.67 -14.63 -5.62
CA LYS A 73 -3.49 -13.88 -5.21
C LYS A 73 -3.86 -12.73 -4.27
N ILE A 74 -4.58 -13.07 -3.22
CA ILE A 74 -4.92 -12.13 -2.14
C ILE A 74 -4.03 -12.43 -0.95
N HIS A 75 -3.30 -11.42 -0.50
CA HIS A 75 -2.33 -11.55 0.58
C HIS A 75 -2.67 -10.59 1.72
N VAL A 76 -2.56 -11.06 2.94
CA VAL A 76 -2.74 -10.25 4.14
C VAL A 76 -1.41 -10.12 4.87
N MET A 77 -0.98 -8.90 5.11
CA MET A 77 0.24 -8.60 5.85
C MET A 77 -0.13 -8.00 7.21
N ARG A 78 0.63 -8.39 8.25
CA ARG A 78 0.44 -7.85 9.60
C ARG A 78 1.73 -7.22 10.08
N TYR A 79 1.62 -6.04 10.67
CA TYR A 79 2.76 -5.27 11.13
C TYR A 79 2.45 -4.60 12.47
N HIS A 80 3.48 -4.45 13.29
CA HIS A 80 3.34 -3.76 14.57
C HIS A 80 3.33 -2.25 14.40
N ASP A 81 4.04 -1.71 13.43
CA ASP A 81 4.19 -0.27 13.23
C ASP A 81 4.14 0.07 11.74
N PRO A 82 3.21 0.96 11.33
CA PRO A 82 3.12 1.36 9.92
C PRO A 82 4.35 2.12 9.43
N LYS A 83 5.22 2.57 10.31
CA LYS A 83 6.50 3.18 9.92
C LYS A 83 7.40 2.21 9.16
N GLU A 84 7.17 0.91 9.28
CA GLU A 84 7.88 -0.08 8.48
C GLU A 84 7.68 0.12 6.98
N PHE A 85 6.62 0.83 6.59
CA PHE A 85 6.33 1.14 5.20
C PHE A 85 6.84 2.51 4.75
N ASP A 86 7.54 3.26 5.62
CA ASP A 86 8.04 4.59 5.29
C ASP A 86 9.18 4.58 4.27
N ASN A 87 9.78 3.42 4.04
CA ASN A 87 10.82 3.23 3.03
C ASN A 87 10.57 1.94 2.26
N ASP A 88 11.38 1.69 1.26
CA ASP A 88 11.22 0.54 0.37
C ASP A 88 12.28 -0.54 0.59
N THR A 89 12.84 -0.63 1.79
CA THR A 89 13.91 -1.58 2.10
C THR A 89 13.44 -2.89 2.71
N LEU A 90 12.17 -2.97 3.12
CA LEU A 90 11.61 -4.19 3.68
C LEU A 90 11.45 -5.24 2.58
N ASP A 91 11.74 -6.49 2.92
CA ASP A 91 11.55 -7.61 2.00
C ASP A 91 10.21 -8.28 2.30
N ILE A 92 9.28 -8.20 1.34
CA ILE A 92 7.93 -8.75 1.51
C ILE A 92 7.79 -10.04 0.72
N GLY A 93 7.52 -11.12 1.42
CA GLY A 93 7.15 -12.39 0.80
C GLY A 93 5.64 -12.57 0.78
N LEU A 94 5.12 -13.12 -0.30
CA LEU A 94 3.69 -13.37 -0.45
C LEU A 94 3.36 -14.82 -0.08
N SER A 95 2.22 -15.00 0.57
CA SER A 95 1.74 -16.32 0.95
C SER A 95 0.27 -16.51 0.61
N PRO A 96 -0.16 -17.73 0.31
CA PRO A 96 0.64 -18.96 0.28
C PRO A 96 1.62 -18.98 -0.91
N ILE A 97 2.79 -19.55 -0.67
CA ILE A 97 3.90 -19.51 -1.65
C ILE A 97 3.48 -20.07 -3.00
N ASP A 98 2.75 -21.17 -3.01
CA ASP A 98 2.34 -21.83 -4.27
C ASP A 98 1.45 -20.98 -5.14
N SER A 99 0.69 -20.06 -4.56
CA SER A 99 -0.21 -19.18 -5.31
C SER A 99 0.54 -18.12 -6.13
N TYR A 100 1.81 -17.89 -5.82
CA TYR A 100 2.61 -16.82 -6.44
C TYR A 100 3.79 -17.33 -7.24
N LYS A 101 3.97 -18.64 -7.35
CA LYS A 101 5.10 -19.24 -8.10
C LYS A 101 5.14 -18.83 -9.56
N ASP A 102 3.99 -18.65 -10.17
CA ASP A 102 3.89 -18.28 -11.59
C ASP A 102 4.39 -16.86 -11.86
N ILE A 103 4.44 -16.00 -10.85
CA ILE A 103 4.92 -14.62 -10.98
C ILE A 103 6.19 -14.35 -10.17
N GLU A 104 6.71 -15.34 -9.45
CA GLU A 104 7.93 -15.17 -8.69
C GLU A 104 9.13 -14.98 -9.61
N ARG A 105 9.94 -13.95 -9.37
CA ARG A 105 11.14 -13.71 -10.18
C ARG A 105 12.23 -14.70 -9.80
N LYS A 106 12.98 -15.15 -10.80
CA LYS A 106 14.13 -16.02 -10.55
C LYS A 106 15.22 -15.29 -9.79
N GLU A 107 15.39 -14.01 -10.09
CA GLU A 107 16.36 -13.15 -9.42
C GLU A 107 15.66 -11.88 -8.95
N ARG A 108 15.93 -11.51 -7.71
CA ARG A 108 15.39 -10.29 -7.12
C ARG A 108 15.97 -9.06 -7.80
N ILE A 109 15.12 -8.07 -8.08
CA ILE A 109 15.58 -6.80 -8.60
C ILE A 109 16.15 -5.98 -7.43
N THR A 110 17.40 -5.55 -7.55
CA THR A 110 18.07 -4.81 -6.47
C THR A 110 18.03 -3.31 -6.64
N GLY A 111 17.67 -2.82 -7.82
CA GLY A 111 17.60 -1.40 -8.09
C GLY A 111 16.20 -0.81 -7.90
N GLU A 112 16.02 0.36 -8.47
CA GLU A 112 14.72 1.03 -8.43
C GLU A 112 13.70 0.29 -9.28
N ILE A 113 12.44 0.35 -8.82
CA ILE A 113 11.31 -0.19 -9.56
C ILE A 113 10.54 0.97 -10.19
N ASP A 114 10.25 0.85 -11.47
CA ASP A 114 9.45 1.85 -12.18
C ASP A 114 7.96 1.58 -11.91
N LEU A 115 7.40 2.31 -10.97
CA LEU A 115 5.99 2.14 -10.59
C LEU A 115 5.01 2.51 -11.71
N SER A 116 5.46 3.26 -12.71
CA SER A 116 4.59 3.61 -13.83
C SER A 116 4.19 2.40 -14.67
N THR A 117 4.92 1.30 -14.56
CA THR A 117 4.61 0.04 -15.26
C THR A 117 3.59 -0.82 -14.52
N ILE A 118 3.22 -0.42 -13.32
CA ILE A 118 2.30 -1.18 -12.46
C ILE A 118 1.02 -0.37 -12.25
N LYS A 119 -0.12 -1.00 -12.50
CA LYS A 119 -1.40 -0.38 -12.20
C LYS A 119 -1.68 -0.52 -10.72
N ILE A 120 -1.72 0.60 -10.01
CA ILE A 120 -1.95 0.60 -8.56
C ILE A 120 -3.33 1.16 -8.27
N LYS A 121 -4.15 0.36 -7.60
CA LYS A 121 -5.44 0.81 -7.08
C LYS A 121 -5.26 1.11 -5.60
N TYR A 122 -5.15 2.39 -5.32
CA TYR A 122 -4.86 2.87 -3.96
C TYR A 122 -6.07 2.79 -3.05
N LEU A 123 -5.79 2.55 -1.78
CA LEU A 123 -6.76 2.70 -0.71
C LEU A 123 -6.76 4.15 -0.27
N GLU A 124 -7.93 4.75 -0.21
CA GLU A 124 -8.10 6.15 0.19
C GLU A 124 -8.35 6.33 1.69
#